data_f0ffb513bcf4e9dfd98dafc2b4ca958f
#
_entry.id   f0ffb513bcf4e9dfd98dafc2b4ca958f
#
_cell.length_a   1.000
_cell.length_b   1.000
_cell.length_c   1.000
_cell.angle_alpha   90.00
_cell.angle_beta   90.00
_cell.angle_gamma   90.00
#
_symmetry.space_group_name_H-M   'P 1'
#
loop_
_entity.id
_entity.type
_entity.pdbx_description
1 polymer ?
#
loop_
_entity_poly.entity_id
_entity_poly.type
_entity_poly.pdbx_seq_one_letter_code
_entity_poly.pdbx_strand_id
1 'polypeptide(L)' 'MARVTVEDCLEKIPNRFDMILTASKRARKLLASGEEPMVEWDNDKVTVVALREIAAGLVDTSILQDND' A
#
# COMPACT_ATOMS: atom_id res chain seq x y z
N MET A 1 9.26 14.20 8.76
CA MET A 1 8.90 12.96 8.09
C MET A 1 7.40 12.88 7.87
N ALA A 2 7.02 12.66 6.65
CA ALA A 2 5.60 12.56 6.34
C ALA A 2 5.05 11.27 6.92
N ARG A 3 3.95 11.37 7.60
CA ARG A 3 3.31 10.24 8.21
C ARG A 3 2.01 9.97 7.48
N VAL A 4 1.88 8.77 6.95
CA VAL A 4 0.67 8.38 6.24
C VAL A 4 -0.38 8.02 7.28
N THR A 5 -1.57 8.55 7.10
CA THR A 5 -2.70 8.19 7.94
C THR A 5 -3.70 7.38 7.13
N VAL A 6 -4.57 6.68 7.82
CA VAL A 6 -5.65 5.95 7.17
C VAL A 6 -6.49 6.91 6.34
N GLU A 7 -6.66 8.15 6.81
CA GLU A 7 -7.45 9.13 6.10
C GLU A 7 -6.87 9.46 4.74
N ASP A 8 -5.54 9.55 4.65
CA ASP A 8 -4.89 9.81 3.35
C ASP A 8 -5.18 8.68 2.38
N CYS A 9 -5.13 7.44 2.87
CA CYS A 9 -5.42 6.29 2.03
C CYS A 9 -6.88 6.26 1.61
N LEU A 10 -7.78 6.66 2.49
CA LEU A 10 -9.21 6.65 2.20
C LEU A 10 -9.59 7.68 1.15
N GLU A 11 -8.79 8.72 0.96
CA GLU A 11 -9.00 9.64 -0.14
C GLU A 11 -8.84 8.96 -1.49
N LYS A 12 -7.96 7.96 -1.54
CA LYS A 12 -7.70 7.24 -2.79
C LYS A 12 -8.58 6.01 -2.91
N ILE A 13 -8.81 5.31 -1.80
CA ILE A 13 -9.65 4.13 -1.76
C ILE A 13 -10.68 4.36 -0.65
N PRO A 14 -11.88 4.85 -0.99
CA PRO A 14 -12.84 5.27 0.03
C PRO A 14 -13.35 4.15 0.93
N ASN A 15 -13.28 2.90 0.47
CA ASN A 15 -13.76 1.77 1.25
C ASN A 15 -12.61 1.26 2.13
N ARG A 16 -12.77 1.37 3.44
CA ARG A 16 -11.71 0.98 4.37
C ARG A 16 -11.35 -0.50 4.22
N PHE A 17 -12.34 -1.34 3.98
CA PHE A 17 -12.09 -2.77 3.84
C PHE A 17 -11.21 -3.02 2.61
N ASP A 18 -11.58 -2.40 1.48
CA ASP A 18 -10.79 -2.54 0.27
C ASP A 18 -9.38 -1.97 0.46
N MET A 19 -9.27 -0.87 1.18
CA MET A 19 -7.97 -0.26 1.43
C MET A 19 -7.07 -1.22 2.21
N ILE A 20 -7.60 -1.86 3.24
CA ILE A 20 -6.82 -2.78 4.04
C ILE A 20 -6.40 -4.00 3.22
N LEU A 21 -7.32 -4.53 2.40
CA LEU A 21 -6.99 -5.65 1.53
C LEU A 21 -5.90 -5.27 0.53
N THR A 22 -6.02 -4.08 -0.05
CA THR A 22 -5.04 -3.59 -1.02
C THR A 22 -3.67 -3.47 -0.37
N ALA A 23 -3.61 -2.88 0.81
CA ALA A 23 -2.35 -2.71 1.51
C ALA A 23 -1.73 -4.06 1.87
N SER A 24 -2.55 -5.00 2.33
CA SER A 24 -2.06 -6.33 2.69
C SER A 24 -1.50 -7.06 1.48
N LYS A 25 -2.20 -6.98 0.36
CA LYS A 25 -1.73 -7.66 -0.85
C LYS A 25 -0.44 -7.04 -1.37
N ARG A 26 -0.36 -5.71 -1.35
CA ARG A 26 0.86 -5.05 -1.79
C ARG A 26 2.03 -5.39 -0.89
N ALA A 27 1.82 -5.40 0.42
CA ALA A 27 2.86 -5.76 1.37
C ALA A 27 3.36 -7.18 1.10
N ARG A 28 2.44 -8.10 0.84
CA ARG A 28 2.82 -9.48 0.55
C ARG A 28 3.64 -9.56 -0.74
N LYS A 29 3.27 -8.81 -1.76
CA LYS A 29 4.03 -8.79 -3.00
C LYS A 29 5.43 -8.26 -2.78
N LEU A 30 5.58 -7.21 -2.00
CA LEU A 30 6.90 -6.65 -1.74
C LEU A 30 7.79 -7.66 -1.01
N LEU A 31 7.22 -8.43 -0.10
CA LEU A 31 8.00 -9.42 0.64
C LEU A 31 8.29 -10.66 -0.20
N ALA A 32 7.29 -11.14 -0.94
CA ALA A 32 7.41 -12.42 -1.63
C ALA A 32 8.23 -12.32 -2.90
N SER A 33 8.07 -11.24 -3.66
CA SER A 33 8.73 -11.11 -4.96
C SER A 33 9.99 -10.29 -4.91
N GLY A 34 10.27 -9.63 -3.79
CA GLY A 34 11.45 -8.80 -3.68
C GLY A 34 11.37 -7.53 -4.50
N GLU A 35 10.16 -7.12 -4.87
CA GLU A 35 9.99 -5.90 -5.62
C GLU A 35 10.43 -4.69 -4.81
N GLU A 36 10.97 -3.70 -5.52
CA GLU A 36 11.27 -2.43 -4.89
C GLU A 36 9.99 -1.62 -4.74
N PRO A 37 9.72 -1.05 -3.55
CA PRO A 37 8.56 -0.18 -3.43
C PRO A 37 8.76 1.09 -4.24
N MET A 38 7.66 1.72 -4.59
CA MET A 38 7.67 2.95 -5.37
C MET A 38 7.86 4.19 -4.51
N VAL A 39 7.99 4.00 -3.21
CA VAL A 39 8.33 5.07 -2.26
C VAL A 39 9.51 4.58 -1.44
N GLU A 40 10.17 5.47 -0.73
CA GLU A 40 11.33 5.09 0.06
C GLU A 40 10.90 4.30 1.29
N TRP A 41 11.73 3.35 1.69
CA TRP A 41 11.46 2.54 2.88
C TRP A 41 11.38 3.37 4.15
N ASP A 42 12.33 4.27 4.32
CA ASP A 42 12.37 5.18 5.46
C ASP A 42 12.32 4.43 6.79
N ASN A 43 12.89 3.23 6.83
CA ASN A 43 12.88 2.35 8.00
C ASN A 43 11.48 1.95 8.45
N ASP A 44 10.48 2.09 7.58
CA ASP A 44 9.13 1.69 7.90
C ASP A 44 8.93 0.20 7.64
N LYS A 45 7.95 -0.37 8.33
CA LYS A 45 7.53 -1.72 8.06
C LYS A 45 6.87 -1.80 6.68
N VAL A 46 6.88 -2.99 6.10
CA VAL A 46 6.38 -3.18 4.75
C VAL A 46 4.91 -2.78 4.63
N THR A 47 4.10 -3.00 5.66
CA THR A 47 2.70 -2.59 5.61
C THR A 47 2.56 -1.07 5.57
N VAL A 48 3.41 -0.36 6.31
CA VAL A 48 3.40 1.10 6.28
C VAL A 48 3.84 1.60 4.91
N VAL A 49 4.83 0.96 4.33
CA VAL A 49 5.29 1.33 2.98
C VAL A 49 4.16 1.14 1.97
N ALA A 50 3.41 0.03 2.08
CA ALA A 50 2.28 -0.21 1.19
C ALA A 50 1.21 0.87 1.35
N LEU A 51 0.93 1.29 2.58
CA LEU A 51 -0.03 2.36 2.81
C LEU A 51 0.44 3.68 2.21
N ARG A 52 1.73 3.96 2.30
CA ARG A 52 2.27 5.18 1.71
C ARG A 52 2.15 5.15 0.19
N GLU A 53 2.31 3.99 -0.43
CA GLU A 53 2.10 3.88 -1.87
C GLU A 53 0.66 4.15 -2.24
N ILE A 54 -0.29 3.66 -1.43
CA ILE A 54 -1.71 3.93 -1.67
C ILE A 54 -1.99 5.42 -1.52
N ALA A 55 -1.48 6.04 -0.48
CA ALA A 55 -1.72 7.47 -0.23
C ALA A 55 -1.16 8.32 -1.36
N ALA A 56 -0.08 7.89 -1.97
CA ALA A 56 0.53 8.60 -3.10
C ALA A 56 -0.18 8.34 -4.41
N GLY A 57 -1.17 7.44 -4.42
CA GLY A 57 -1.90 7.09 -5.64
C GLY A 57 -1.15 6.14 -6.56
N LEU A 58 -0.12 5.49 -6.05
CA LEU A 58 0.70 4.58 -6.87
C LEU A 58 0.16 3.15 -6.89
N VAL A 59 -0.65 2.80 -5.91
CA VAL A 59 -1.25 1.47 -5.79
C VAL A 59 -2.74 1.67 -5.52
N ASP A 60 -3.57 0.89 -6.18
CA ASP A 60 -5.02 0.97 -5.98
C ASP A 60 -5.63 -0.42 -5.94
N THR A 61 -6.96 -0.48 -5.92
CA THR A 61 -7.66 -1.74 -5.73
C THR A 61 -7.50 -2.70 -6.90
N SER A 62 -6.95 -2.24 -8.02
CA SER A 62 -6.73 -3.15 -9.15
C SER A 62 -5.79 -4.29 -8.78
N ILE A 63 -4.94 -4.09 -7.77
CA ILE A 63 -4.03 -5.13 -7.33
C ILE A 63 -4.79 -6.34 -6.76
N LEU A 64 -6.02 -6.13 -6.30
CA LEU A 64 -6.81 -7.23 -5.74
C LEU A 64 -7.24 -8.24 -6.79
N GLN A 65 -7.15 -7.87 -8.07
CA GLN A 65 -7.50 -8.76 -9.16
C GLN A 65 -6.32 -9.56 -9.67
N ASP A 66 -5.13 -9.27 -9.18
CA ASP A 66 -3.95 -10.02 -9.58
C ASP A 66 -3.97 -11.40 -8.94
N ASN A 67 -3.52 -12.39 -9.70
CA ASN A 67 -3.28 -13.73 -9.16
C ASN A 67 -1.84 -13.82 -8.72
N ASP A 68 -1.62 -14.05 -7.46
CA ASP A 68 -0.27 -14.27 -6.99
C ASP A 68 -0.18 -15.52 -6.14
#